data_ce6c080c4aba0312cfda8f06603d7e24
#
_entry.id   ce6c080c4aba0312cfda8f06603d7e24
#
_cell.length_a   1.000
_cell.length_b   1.000
_cell.length_c   1.000
_cell.angle_alpha   90.00
_cell.angle_beta   90.00
_cell.angle_gamma   90.00
#
_symmetry.space_group_name_H-M   'P 1'
#
loop_
_entity.id
_entity.type
_entity.pdbx_description
1 polymer ?
#
loop_
_entity_poly.entity_id
_entity_poly.type
_entity_poly.pdbx_seq_one_letter_code
_entity_poly.pdbx_strand_id
1 'polypeptide(L)'
;MIEIYYIPEEIRKCYSCVRAKELAQETTHEIKMYPIMKISDNDLGFEYNLDVIDELKERVGSSRRAFIYPQIFIDGIHIGSLSALQQHVEEVWGFF
;
A
#
# COMPACT_ATOMS: atom_id res chain seq x y z
N MET A 1 6.38 11.19 -5.65
CA MET A 1 5.54 10.75 -4.51
C MET A 1 5.31 9.25 -4.55
N ILE A 2 5.47 8.59 -3.43
CA ILE A 2 5.14 7.17 -3.27
C ILE A 2 3.83 7.08 -2.52
N GLU A 3 2.85 6.36 -3.08
CA GLU A 3 1.55 6.13 -2.46
C GLU A 3 1.41 4.65 -2.16
N ILE A 4 1.02 4.31 -0.93
CA ILE A 4 0.93 2.93 -0.46
C ILE A 4 -0.45 2.66 0.12
N TYR A 5 -1.17 1.71 -0.48
CA TYR A 5 -2.41 1.16 0.04
C TYR A 5 -2.04 -0.03 0.91
N TYR A 6 -2.41 -0.01 2.19
CA TYR A 6 -1.88 -0.95 3.18
C TYR A 6 -2.91 -1.41 4.19
N ILE A 7 -2.57 -2.50 4.88
CA ILE A 7 -3.35 -3.01 6.01
C ILE A 7 -2.75 -2.41 7.29
N PRO A 8 -3.54 -1.67 8.10
CA PRO A 8 -3.05 -1.12 9.36
C PRO A 8 -2.57 -2.22 10.32
N GLU A 9 -1.40 -2.00 10.90
CA GLU A 9 -0.73 -2.97 11.78
C GLU A 9 -1.55 -3.28 13.04
N GLU A 10 -2.26 -2.29 13.58
CA GLU A 10 -3.13 -2.44 14.75
C GLU A 10 -4.34 -3.34 14.49
N ILE A 11 -4.70 -3.57 13.23
CA ILE A 11 -5.81 -4.46 12.84
C ILE A 11 -5.29 -5.84 12.47
N ARG A 12 -4.24 -5.89 11.65
CA ARG A 12 -3.69 -7.14 11.17
C ARG A 12 -2.22 -6.96 10.79
N LYS A 13 -1.38 -7.91 11.20
CA LYS A 13 0.03 -7.90 10.83
C LYS A 13 0.19 -8.07 9.32
N CYS A 14 0.90 -7.12 8.72
CA CYS A 14 1.26 -7.16 7.30
C CYS A 14 2.73 -6.77 7.17
N TYR A 15 3.62 -7.76 7.21
CA TYR A 15 5.07 -7.50 7.15
C TYR A 15 5.47 -6.79 5.86
N SER A 16 4.85 -7.16 4.74
CA SER A 16 5.12 -6.52 3.45
C SER A 16 4.71 -5.05 3.45
N CYS A 17 3.62 -4.71 4.15
CA CYS A 17 3.17 -3.32 4.27
C CYS A 17 4.17 -2.49 5.09
N VAL A 18 4.63 -3.04 6.22
CA VAL A 18 5.63 -2.38 7.08
C VAL A 18 6.95 -2.20 6.31
N ARG A 19 7.40 -3.24 5.63
CA ARG A 19 8.65 -3.17 4.86
C ARG A 19 8.56 -2.18 3.71
N ALA A 20 7.41 -2.10 3.04
CA ALA A 20 7.20 -1.13 1.97
C ALA A 20 7.32 0.31 2.49
N LYS A 21 6.73 0.58 3.65
CA LYS A 21 6.84 1.88 4.30
C LYS A 21 8.30 2.21 4.65
N GLU A 22 9.03 1.26 5.23
CA GLU A 22 10.45 1.45 5.57
C GLU A 22 11.28 1.78 4.33
N LEU A 23 11.10 1.01 3.24
CA LEU A 23 11.81 1.26 1.99
C LEU A 23 11.48 2.62 1.40
N ALA A 24 10.21 3.00 1.42
CA ALA A 24 9.78 4.31 0.93
C ALA A 24 10.43 5.44 1.73
N GLN A 25 10.57 5.26 3.05
CA GLN A 25 11.22 6.24 3.94
C GLN A 25 12.72 6.40 3.66
N GLU A 26 13.36 5.40 3.06
CA GLU A 26 14.77 5.48 2.67
C GLU A 26 14.99 6.29 1.38
N THR A 27 13.92 6.62 0.68
CA THR A 27 13.97 7.44 -0.54
C THR A 27 13.78 8.92 -0.22
N THR A 28 13.97 9.78 -1.23
CA THR A 28 13.70 11.21 -1.13
C THR A 28 12.26 11.57 -1.48
N HIS A 29 11.42 10.58 -1.82
CA HIS A 29 10.04 10.79 -2.19
C HIS A 29 9.18 11.18 -0.99
N GLU A 30 8.18 12.02 -1.23
CA GLU A 30 7.03 12.16 -0.35
C GLU A 30 6.27 10.85 -0.31
N ILE A 31 5.75 10.49 0.87
CA ILE A 31 5.01 9.25 1.09
C ILE A 31 3.59 9.58 1.51
N LYS A 32 2.63 8.91 0.87
CA LYS A 32 1.22 9.00 1.24
C LYS A 32 0.68 7.60 1.50
N MET A 33 0.08 7.41 2.68
CA MET A 33 -0.40 6.10 3.14
C MET A 33 -1.91 6.07 3.13
N TYR A 34 -2.48 5.02 2.52
CA TYR A 34 -3.94 4.83 2.45
C TYR A 34 -4.30 3.53 3.15
N PRO A 35 -4.90 3.59 4.35
CA PRO A 35 -5.34 2.38 5.05
C PRO A 35 -6.60 1.81 4.39
N ILE A 36 -6.60 0.50 4.13
CA ILE A 36 -7.75 -0.17 3.51
C ILE A 36 -8.76 -0.69 4.54
N MET A 37 -8.44 -0.57 5.81
CA MET A 37 -9.27 -0.96 6.94
C MET A 37 -9.20 0.10 8.03
N LYS A 38 -10.23 0.13 8.89
CA LYS A 38 -10.24 0.98 10.09
C LYS A 38 -10.82 0.22 11.27
N ILE A 39 -10.44 0.61 12.49
CA ILE A 39 -10.99 0.04 13.72
C ILE A 39 -12.47 0.41 13.82
N SER A 40 -13.29 -0.56 14.22
CA SER A 40 -14.73 -0.39 14.34
C SER A 40 -15.25 -1.13 15.56
N ASP A 41 -16.40 -0.70 16.07
CA ASP A 41 -17.10 -1.32 17.20
C ASP A 41 -17.93 -2.54 16.81
N ASN A 42 -17.87 -3.01 15.57
CA ASN A 42 -18.58 -4.19 15.14
C ASN A 42 -17.98 -5.48 15.73
N ASP A 43 -18.61 -6.63 15.49
CA ASP A 43 -18.19 -7.92 16.04
C ASP A 43 -16.77 -8.34 15.58
N LEU A 44 -16.34 -7.87 14.41
CA LEU A 44 -15.02 -8.17 13.87
C LEU A 44 -13.91 -7.28 14.45
N GLY A 45 -14.28 -6.15 15.05
CA GLY A 45 -13.33 -5.15 15.54
C GLY A 45 -12.77 -4.22 14.48
N PHE A 46 -13.13 -4.40 13.23
CA PHE A 46 -12.70 -3.56 12.13
C PHE A 46 -13.73 -3.55 10.99
N GLU A 47 -13.57 -2.60 10.09
CA GLU A 47 -14.33 -2.57 8.84
C GLU A 47 -13.44 -2.11 7.70
N TYR A 48 -13.81 -2.46 6.47
CA TYR A 48 -13.07 -2.04 5.29
C TYR A 48 -13.39 -0.58 4.95
N ASN A 49 -12.36 0.16 4.55
CA ASN A 49 -12.51 1.48 3.96
C ASN A 49 -12.88 1.32 2.49
N LEU A 50 -14.15 1.13 2.21
CA LEU A 50 -14.61 0.83 0.85
C LEU A 50 -14.30 1.95 -0.14
N ASP A 51 -14.34 3.21 0.29
CA ASP A 51 -13.99 4.34 -0.56
C ASP A 51 -12.52 4.25 -1.02
N VAL A 52 -11.64 3.87 -0.11
CA VAL A 52 -10.21 3.71 -0.41
C VAL A 52 -9.99 2.53 -1.35
N ILE A 53 -10.65 1.41 -1.09
CA ILE A 53 -10.54 0.21 -1.93
C ILE A 53 -11.12 0.46 -3.33
N ASP A 54 -12.23 1.18 -3.42
CA ASP A 54 -12.85 1.52 -4.71
C ASP A 54 -11.96 2.47 -5.52
N GLU A 55 -11.30 3.42 -4.86
CA GLU A 55 -10.32 4.29 -5.51
C GLU A 55 -9.15 3.47 -6.06
N LEU A 56 -8.63 2.54 -5.26
CA LEU A 56 -7.57 1.63 -5.70
C LEU A 56 -8.01 0.79 -6.90
N LYS A 57 -9.20 0.21 -6.80
CA LYS A 57 -9.80 -0.58 -7.88
C LYS A 57 -9.86 0.20 -9.19
N GLU A 58 -10.30 1.45 -9.12
CA GLU A 58 -10.42 2.32 -10.27
C GLU A 58 -9.04 2.67 -10.85
N ARG A 59 -8.08 2.99 -9.98
CA ARG A 59 -6.72 3.34 -10.39
C ARG A 59 -5.99 2.17 -11.06
N VAL A 60 -6.22 0.95 -10.61
CA VAL A 60 -5.61 -0.27 -11.16
C VAL A 60 -6.36 -0.77 -12.40
N GLY A 61 -7.60 -0.36 -12.59
CA GLY A 61 -8.45 -0.83 -13.68
C GLY A 61 -9.01 -2.23 -13.43
N SER A 62 -9.16 -2.62 -12.16
CA SER A 62 -9.70 -3.92 -11.78
C SER A 62 -11.22 -3.91 -11.74
N SER A 63 -11.83 -5.06 -12.06
CA SER A 63 -13.26 -5.27 -11.86
C SER A 63 -13.59 -5.82 -10.48
N ARG A 64 -12.59 -6.11 -9.65
CA ARG A 64 -12.76 -6.72 -8.33
C ARG A 64 -12.15 -5.85 -7.23
N ARG A 65 -12.70 -6.00 -6.00
CA ARG A 65 -12.18 -5.34 -4.81
C ARG A 65 -11.13 -6.16 -4.05
N ALA A 66 -10.75 -7.33 -4.57
CA ALA A 66 -9.79 -8.22 -3.93
C ALA A 66 -8.37 -7.91 -4.43
N PHE A 67 -7.49 -7.52 -3.52
CA PHE A 67 -6.10 -7.18 -3.83
C PHE A 67 -5.15 -7.83 -2.83
N ILE A 68 -3.93 -8.06 -3.29
CA ILE A 68 -2.79 -8.37 -2.42
C ILE A 68 -2.25 -7.03 -1.92
N TYR A 69 -1.87 -6.94 -0.66
CA TYR A 69 -1.30 -5.71 -0.10
C TYR A 69 0.15 -5.91 0.30
N PRO A 70 0.98 -4.86 0.21
CA PRO A 70 0.63 -3.49 -0.18
C PRO A 70 0.44 -3.35 -1.70
N GLN A 71 -0.29 -2.30 -2.10
CA GLN A 71 -0.37 -1.86 -3.50
C GLN A 71 0.27 -0.48 -3.59
N ILE A 72 1.20 -0.30 -4.50
CA ILE A 72 2.11 0.84 -4.50
C ILE A 72 2.05 1.58 -5.83
N PHE A 73 2.00 2.92 -5.74
CA PHE A 73 2.09 3.82 -6.88
C PHE A 73 3.28 4.75 -6.69
N ILE A 74 3.99 5.02 -7.77
CA ILE A 74 5.07 6.01 -7.77
C ILE A 74 4.76 7.03 -8.85
N ASP A 75 4.66 8.29 -8.43
CA ASP A 75 4.29 9.41 -9.31
C ASP A 75 3.02 9.14 -10.13
N GLY A 76 2.03 8.52 -9.46
CA GLY A 76 0.74 8.20 -10.05
C GLY A 76 0.70 6.92 -10.87
N ILE A 77 1.82 6.23 -11.04
CA ILE A 77 1.92 5.01 -11.83
C ILE A 77 1.90 3.78 -10.91
N HIS A 78 1.00 2.85 -11.16
CA HIS A 78 0.90 1.61 -10.41
C HIS A 78 2.11 0.71 -10.71
N ILE A 79 2.89 0.37 -9.69
CA ILE A 79 4.05 -0.51 -9.85
C ILE A 79 3.83 -1.91 -9.30
N GLY A 80 2.89 -2.10 -8.40
CA GLY A 80 2.54 -3.41 -7.83
C GLY A 80 2.76 -3.48 -6.33
N SER A 81 3.37 -4.57 -5.87
CA SER A 81 3.55 -4.88 -4.45
C SER A 81 4.96 -4.57 -3.96
N LEU A 82 5.32 -5.12 -2.79
CA LEU A 82 6.63 -4.92 -2.17
C LEU A 82 7.80 -5.28 -3.09
N SER A 83 7.72 -6.39 -3.80
CA SER A 83 8.81 -6.83 -4.69
C SER A 83 9.08 -5.80 -5.81
N ALA A 84 8.02 -5.20 -6.33
CA ALA A 84 8.15 -4.16 -7.35
C ALA A 84 8.80 -2.90 -6.77
N LEU A 85 8.47 -2.53 -5.54
CA LEU A 85 9.10 -1.41 -4.85
C LEU A 85 10.58 -1.69 -4.59
N GLN A 86 10.92 -2.88 -4.13
CA GLN A 86 12.31 -3.29 -3.91
C GLN A 86 13.14 -3.17 -5.19
N GLN A 87 12.60 -3.66 -6.30
CA GLN A 87 13.25 -3.57 -7.60
C GLN A 87 13.44 -2.11 -8.04
N HIS A 88 12.42 -1.29 -7.86
CA HIS A 88 12.48 0.13 -8.21
C HIS A 88 13.54 0.87 -7.40
N VAL A 89 13.59 0.63 -6.08
CA VAL A 89 14.56 1.24 -5.17
C VAL A 89 15.99 0.81 -5.54
N GLU A 90 16.18 -0.46 -5.86
CA GLU A 90 17.48 -0.98 -6.31
C GLU A 90 17.94 -0.30 -7.60
N GLU A 91 17.05 -0.15 -8.59
CA GLU A 91 17.40 0.46 -9.88
C GLU A 91 17.68 1.96 -9.77
N VAL A 92 16.92 2.67 -8.94
CA VAL A 92 17.01 4.13 -8.86
C VAL A 92 18.01 4.59 -7.80
N TRP A 93 18.08 3.92 -6.66
CA TRP A 93 18.96 4.32 -5.54
C TRP A 93 20.11 3.37 -5.27
N GLY A 94 20.05 2.15 -5.80
CA GLY A 94 21.13 1.20 -5.64
C GLY A 94 21.29 0.64 -4.21
N PHE A 95 20.19 0.48 -3.48
CA PHE A 95 20.22 0.04 -2.08
C PHE A 95 20.43 -1.46 -1.89
N PHE A 96 20.28 -2.26 -2.93
CA PHE A 96 20.35 -3.71 -2.84
C PHE A 96 21.41 -4.31 -3.75
#